data_f4a34d62f60a5023a5ac72031fa6f1b8
#
_entry.id   f4a34d62f60a5023a5ac72031fa6f1b8
#
_cell.length_a   1.000
_cell.length_b   1.000
_cell.length_c   1.000
_cell.angle_alpha   90.00
_cell.angle_beta   90.00
_cell.angle_gamma   90.00
#
_symmetry.space_group_name_H-M   'P 1'
#
loop_
_entity.id
_entity.type
_entity.pdbx_description
1 polymer ?
#
loop_
_entity_poly.entity_id
_entity_poly.type
_entity_poly.pdbx_seq_one_letter_code
_entity_poly.pdbx_strand_id
1 'polypeptide(L)'
;MWAYEGIFYQIYPIGFCGAPTANDGKTVSRILKLKDWSSYLESLGISSILLNPIFESDNHGYDTRDFKKIDCRLGTNEDFEEVCKDLHAHNVKIVLDGVFNHVGRGFWAFKDVLEKKWDSPYKDWFCINFDGNSCYNDGFWYEGWEGHFELVKLNLDNEQVRNYLLESVGIWIDKLGIDGLRLDVAYMLNRNFMKVLVDLVHSKKPEFLMIGEMLHGDYTQLVNPELLDSVTNYECYKGLYSSFNTHNMHEIGYSLNRQFGPEEWTLYKGLPLYNFVDNHDVERIASQLEDKEHLPLIYAMEFAMPGVPGVYYGSEWGMEGKKEQGSDDSLRPRIHKEDLVENELTNYIAQLAKVRAGSPALKYGDYLQLAIAPDVLVFQRRTNEDRIIFAMNCGDGEFTAHFDAQAGCGIDLITGDSVDFGGGLTIQGKTAMIIRTEEVSLP
;
A
#
# COMPACT_ATOMS: atom_id res chain seq x y z
N MET A 1 -9.63 0.59 14.47
CA MET A 1 -8.41 -0.19 14.16
C MET A 1 -7.26 0.77 13.95
N TRP A 2 -6.09 0.51 14.52
CA TRP A 2 -4.89 1.37 14.46
C TRP A 2 -4.49 1.77 13.03
N ALA A 3 -4.65 0.86 12.07
CA ALA A 3 -4.27 1.08 10.68
C ALA A 3 -5.01 2.24 10.00
N TYR A 4 -6.25 2.51 10.40
CA TYR A 4 -7.05 3.58 9.79
C TYR A 4 -6.60 4.98 10.22
N GLU A 5 -5.87 5.07 11.32
CA GLU A 5 -5.34 6.30 11.87
C GLU A 5 -3.94 6.62 11.36
N GLY A 6 -3.29 5.62 10.78
CA GLY A 6 -1.90 5.65 10.43
C GLY A 6 -1.60 6.16 9.03
N ILE A 7 -0.30 6.20 8.77
CA ILE A 7 0.31 6.45 7.47
C ILE A 7 1.30 5.32 7.26
N PHE A 8 1.22 4.69 6.08
CA PHE A 8 2.09 3.59 5.72
C PHE A 8 3.31 4.06 4.95
N TYR A 9 4.43 3.38 5.18
CA TYR A 9 5.63 3.51 4.37
C TYR A 9 5.95 2.15 3.77
N GLN A 10 5.86 2.04 2.46
CA GLN A 10 6.09 0.78 1.76
C GLN A 10 7.55 0.67 1.33
N ILE A 11 8.17 -0.47 1.59
CA ILE A 11 9.55 -0.78 1.20
C ILE A 11 9.58 -2.11 0.45
N TYR A 12 10.33 -2.16 -0.66
CA TYR A 12 10.75 -3.39 -1.32
C TYR A 12 12.16 -3.77 -0.81
N PRO A 13 12.29 -4.74 0.13
CA PRO A 13 13.50 -4.91 0.91
C PRO A 13 14.72 -5.38 0.09
N ILE A 14 14.53 -6.25 -0.90
CA ILE A 14 15.63 -6.75 -1.76
C ILE A 14 16.32 -5.56 -2.45
N GLY A 15 15.55 -4.68 -3.09
CA GLY A 15 16.08 -3.46 -3.72
C GLY A 15 16.64 -2.49 -2.67
N PHE A 16 15.81 -2.06 -1.73
CA PHE A 16 16.16 -1.10 -0.69
C PHE A 16 17.47 -1.44 0.03
N CYS A 17 17.66 -2.69 0.40
CA CYS A 17 18.88 -3.17 1.08
C CYS A 17 20.05 -3.39 0.11
N GLY A 18 19.85 -3.33 -1.21
CA GLY A 18 20.87 -3.60 -2.21
C GLY A 18 21.32 -5.06 -2.21
N ALA A 19 20.37 -5.97 -2.01
CA ALA A 19 20.61 -7.39 -2.17
C ALA A 19 20.71 -7.75 -3.67
N PRO A 20 21.49 -8.77 -4.06
CA PRO A 20 21.56 -9.20 -5.45
C PRO A 20 20.19 -9.74 -5.91
N THR A 21 19.82 -9.50 -7.17
CA THR A 21 18.52 -9.95 -7.73
C THR A 21 18.43 -11.48 -7.67
N ALA A 22 19.42 -12.21 -8.16
CA ALA A 22 19.45 -13.68 -8.04
C ALA A 22 19.95 -14.10 -6.67
N ASN A 23 19.30 -15.09 -6.05
CA ASN A 23 19.73 -15.64 -4.78
C ASN A 23 21.04 -16.41 -4.93
N ASP A 24 22.10 -15.87 -4.36
CA ASP A 24 23.47 -16.42 -4.41
C ASP A 24 23.79 -17.37 -3.25
N GLY A 25 22.83 -17.64 -2.37
CA GLY A 25 22.95 -18.51 -1.21
C GLY A 25 23.81 -17.95 -0.07
N LYS A 26 24.23 -16.68 -0.15
CA LYS A 26 25.08 -16.07 0.87
C LYS A 26 24.24 -15.30 1.89
N THR A 27 24.41 -15.64 3.14
CA THR A 27 23.76 -14.90 4.25
C THR A 27 24.54 -13.62 4.54
N VAL A 28 23.83 -12.49 4.40
CA VAL A 28 24.36 -11.15 4.71
C VAL A 28 23.27 -10.32 5.39
N SER A 29 23.50 -9.87 6.59
CA SER A 29 22.55 -9.15 7.47
C SER A 29 22.19 -7.74 6.95
N ARG A 30 21.75 -7.63 5.69
CA ARG A 30 21.40 -6.34 5.06
C ARG A 30 20.13 -5.73 5.63
N ILE A 31 19.21 -6.55 6.14
CA ILE A 31 17.92 -6.11 6.68
C ILE A 31 18.07 -5.21 7.91
N LEU A 32 19.19 -5.36 8.66
CA LEU A 32 19.50 -4.52 9.81
C LEU A 32 19.57 -3.02 9.47
N LYS A 33 19.78 -2.69 8.20
CA LYS A 33 19.70 -1.32 7.67
C LYS A 33 18.39 -0.62 8.00
N LEU A 34 17.28 -1.35 8.12
CA LEU A 34 15.96 -0.76 8.47
C LEU A 34 15.99 -0.07 9.84
N LYS A 35 16.84 -0.50 10.77
CA LYS A 35 17.01 0.17 12.07
C LYS A 35 17.54 1.60 11.93
N ASP A 36 18.38 1.84 10.93
CA ASP A 36 18.89 3.19 10.65
C ASP A 36 17.78 4.13 10.13
N TRP A 37 16.66 3.58 9.69
CA TRP A 37 15.50 4.32 9.18
C TRP A 37 14.43 4.62 10.25
N SER A 38 14.42 3.95 11.39
CA SER A 38 13.35 4.07 12.39
C SER A 38 13.10 5.52 12.84
N SER A 39 14.15 6.27 13.15
CA SER A 39 14.04 7.70 13.52
C SER A 39 13.57 8.58 12.36
N TYR A 40 13.95 8.26 11.12
CA TYR A 40 13.48 8.97 9.93
C TYR A 40 11.99 8.74 9.71
N LEU A 41 11.52 7.51 9.81
CA LEU A 41 10.09 7.18 9.72
C LEU A 41 9.27 7.91 10.79
N GLU A 42 9.78 7.97 12.01
CA GLU A 42 9.15 8.75 13.10
C GLU A 42 9.08 10.24 12.76
N SER A 43 10.15 10.83 12.20
CA SER A 43 10.18 12.25 11.79
C SER A 43 9.18 12.58 10.67
N LEU A 44 8.91 11.62 9.78
CA LEU A 44 7.89 11.72 8.75
C LEU A 44 6.45 11.54 9.28
N GLY A 45 6.28 11.13 10.54
CA GLY A 45 4.97 10.78 11.10
C GLY A 45 4.43 9.43 10.61
N ILE A 46 5.31 8.55 10.12
CA ILE A 46 4.94 7.19 9.69
C ILE A 46 4.63 6.34 10.91
N SER A 47 3.51 5.66 10.87
CA SER A 47 3.08 4.77 11.95
C SER A 47 3.17 3.29 11.60
N SER A 48 3.37 2.97 10.32
CA SER A 48 3.37 1.60 9.84
C SER A 48 4.30 1.42 8.64
N ILE A 49 5.01 0.30 8.63
CA ILE A 49 5.81 -0.13 7.48
C ILE A 49 5.13 -1.31 6.79
N LEU A 50 5.02 -1.27 5.46
CA LEU A 50 4.62 -2.39 4.64
C LEU A 50 5.86 -2.90 3.90
N LEU A 51 6.29 -4.10 4.24
CA LEU A 51 7.43 -4.76 3.62
C LEU A 51 6.96 -5.72 2.53
N ASN A 52 7.33 -5.46 1.29
CA ASN A 52 7.22 -6.44 0.21
C ASN A 52 8.02 -7.70 0.56
N PRO A 53 7.95 -8.81 -0.18
CA PRO A 53 8.39 -10.12 0.30
C PRO A 53 9.80 -10.12 0.87
N ILE A 54 9.95 -10.76 2.04
CA ILE A 54 11.22 -10.86 2.79
C ILE A 54 11.70 -12.30 2.99
N PHE A 55 10.87 -13.29 2.59
CA PHE A 55 11.18 -14.69 2.81
C PHE A 55 12.08 -15.26 1.72
N GLU A 56 12.77 -16.36 2.03
CA GLU A 56 13.72 -17.01 1.11
C GLU A 56 13.09 -17.23 -0.26
N SER A 57 13.73 -16.72 -1.31
CA SER A 57 13.18 -16.67 -2.67
C SER A 57 14.24 -16.97 -3.73
N ASP A 58 13.81 -17.23 -4.97
CA ASP A 58 14.72 -17.48 -6.09
C ASP A 58 15.35 -16.16 -6.58
N ASN A 59 14.55 -15.09 -6.78
CA ASN A 59 14.98 -13.83 -7.36
C ASN A 59 14.34 -12.61 -6.69
N HIS A 60 13.06 -12.33 -6.98
CA HIS A 60 12.40 -11.07 -6.67
C HIS A 60 11.52 -11.08 -5.40
N GLY A 61 11.57 -12.16 -4.63
CA GLY A 61 10.79 -12.28 -3.39
C GLY A 61 9.41 -12.90 -3.58
N TYR A 62 8.76 -12.68 -4.72
CA TYR A 62 7.46 -13.30 -5.04
C TYR A 62 7.59 -14.77 -5.48
N ASP A 63 8.79 -15.24 -5.74
CA ASP A 63 9.16 -16.61 -6.05
C ASP A 63 9.71 -17.34 -4.82
N THR A 64 8.89 -17.44 -3.78
CA THR A 64 9.24 -17.96 -2.45
C THR A 64 9.75 -19.40 -2.50
N ARG A 65 10.87 -19.66 -1.79
CA ARG A 65 11.44 -20.99 -1.55
C ARG A 65 11.05 -21.59 -0.19
N ASP A 66 10.93 -20.74 0.82
CA ASP A 66 10.63 -21.13 2.20
C ASP A 66 9.97 -19.97 2.96
N PHE A 67 8.73 -20.17 3.44
CA PHE A 67 7.99 -19.18 4.21
C PHE A 67 8.42 -19.05 5.67
N LYS A 68 9.28 -19.94 6.16
CA LYS A 68 9.73 -19.94 7.56
C LYS A 68 11.14 -19.35 7.74
N LYS A 69 11.76 -18.94 6.65
CA LYS A 69 13.12 -18.42 6.62
C LYS A 69 13.18 -17.06 5.94
N ILE A 70 13.82 -16.10 6.59
CA ILE A 70 14.17 -14.82 5.95
C ILE A 70 15.16 -15.08 4.81
N ASP A 71 15.01 -14.35 3.71
CA ASP A 71 15.88 -14.45 2.55
C ASP A 71 17.34 -14.23 2.98
N CYS A 72 18.19 -15.19 2.66
CA CYS A 72 19.60 -15.14 3.08
C CYS A 72 20.32 -13.90 2.57
N ARG A 73 19.90 -13.35 1.43
CA ARG A 73 20.43 -12.10 0.91
C ARG A 73 20.09 -10.90 1.80
N LEU A 74 19.01 -10.98 2.60
CA LEU A 74 18.60 -9.96 3.54
C LEU A 74 19.16 -10.20 4.94
N GLY A 75 19.31 -11.47 5.36
CA GLY A 75 19.84 -11.81 6.69
C GLY A 75 19.34 -13.12 7.23
N THR A 76 19.19 -13.16 8.54
CA THR A 76 18.64 -14.30 9.28
C THR A 76 17.29 -13.95 9.92
N ASN A 77 16.60 -14.95 10.46
CA ASN A 77 15.37 -14.72 11.22
C ASN A 77 15.64 -13.86 12.46
N GLU A 78 16.79 -14.04 13.10
CA GLU A 78 17.24 -13.28 14.26
C GLU A 78 17.51 -11.82 13.92
N ASP A 79 18.14 -11.55 12.77
CA ASP A 79 18.35 -10.17 12.26
C ASP A 79 17.01 -9.45 12.09
N PHE A 80 16.01 -10.13 11.50
CA PHE A 80 14.72 -9.50 11.27
C PHE A 80 13.92 -9.37 12.58
N GLU A 81 14.04 -10.31 13.52
CA GLU A 81 13.47 -10.16 14.86
C GLU A 81 14.03 -8.92 15.58
N GLU A 82 15.31 -8.62 15.41
CA GLU A 82 15.94 -7.41 15.94
C GLU A 82 15.37 -6.13 15.29
N VAL A 83 15.17 -6.14 13.97
CA VAL A 83 14.53 -5.04 13.24
C VAL A 83 13.10 -4.81 13.73
N CYS A 84 12.31 -5.88 13.92
CA CYS A 84 10.95 -5.77 14.42
C CYS A 84 10.89 -5.14 15.82
N LYS A 85 11.80 -5.53 16.71
CA LYS A 85 11.89 -4.94 18.06
C LYS A 85 12.23 -3.44 18.02
N ASP A 86 13.12 -3.05 17.13
CA ASP A 86 13.52 -1.66 16.95
C ASP A 86 12.38 -0.81 16.39
N LEU A 87 11.71 -1.26 15.35
CA LEU A 87 10.53 -0.58 14.76
C LEU A 87 9.40 -0.42 15.80
N HIS A 88 9.09 -1.46 16.55
CA HIS A 88 8.09 -1.37 17.62
C HIS A 88 8.48 -0.41 18.74
N ALA A 89 9.78 -0.31 19.07
CA ALA A 89 10.28 0.67 20.04
C ALA A 89 10.07 2.12 19.58
N HIS A 90 9.99 2.35 18.26
CA HIS A 90 9.65 3.63 17.63
C HIS A 90 8.15 3.76 17.30
N ASN A 91 7.28 2.90 17.87
CA ASN A 91 5.84 2.86 17.61
C ASN A 91 5.45 2.63 16.14
N VAL A 92 6.31 2.02 15.34
CA VAL A 92 6.04 1.65 13.95
C VAL A 92 5.50 0.21 13.89
N LYS A 93 4.31 0.04 13.34
CA LYS A 93 3.67 -1.25 13.10
C LYS A 93 4.25 -1.93 11.86
N ILE A 94 4.22 -3.25 11.83
CA ILE A 94 4.86 -4.04 10.77
C ILE A 94 3.82 -4.88 10.04
N VAL A 95 3.70 -4.63 8.73
CA VAL A 95 2.86 -5.39 7.82
C VAL A 95 3.76 -6.09 6.80
N LEU A 96 3.62 -7.41 6.66
CA LEU A 96 4.38 -8.21 5.70
C LEU A 96 3.54 -8.56 4.47
N ASP A 97 4.22 -8.80 3.37
CA ASP A 97 3.60 -9.34 2.16
C ASP A 97 3.45 -10.87 2.26
N GLY A 98 2.23 -11.35 2.08
CA GLY A 98 1.85 -12.75 2.10
C GLY A 98 1.61 -13.28 0.69
N VAL A 99 2.61 -13.91 0.09
CA VAL A 99 2.56 -14.49 -1.26
C VAL A 99 2.05 -15.93 -1.18
N PHE A 100 0.74 -16.13 -1.13
CA PHE A 100 0.15 -17.45 -0.89
C PHE A 100 -0.48 -18.12 -2.12
N ASN A 101 -0.59 -17.41 -3.24
CA ASN A 101 -1.14 -17.95 -4.47
C ASN A 101 -0.15 -18.89 -5.18
N HIS A 102 1.14 -18.58 -5.12
CA HIS A 102 2.19 -19.27 -5.85
C HIS A 102 3.52 -19.28 -5.08
N VAL A 103 4.46 -20.07 -5.56
CA VAL A 103 5.84 -20.17 -5.02
C VAL A 103 6.84 -20.24 -6.17
N GLY A 104 8.12 -20.00 -5.88
CA GLY A 104 9.19 -20.21 -6.85
C GLY A 104 9.43 -21.68 -7.16
N ARG A 105 10.08 -21.97 -8.28
CA ARG A 105 10.51 -23.33 -8.63
C ARG A 105 11.53 -23.90 -7.63
N GLY A 106 12.20 -23.02 -6.88
CA GLY A 106 13.10 -23.38 -5.79
C GLY A 106 12.40 -23.80 -4.50
N PHE A 107 11.06 -23.72 -4.41
CA PHE A 107 10.30 -24.14 -3.22
C PHE A 107 10.56 -25.61 -2.91
N TRP A 108 10.88 -25.89 -1.65
CA TRP A 108 11.38 -27.21 -1.23
C TRP A 108 10.43 -28.37 -1.62
N ALA A 109 9.11 -28.20 -1.49
CA ALA A 109 8.14 -29.23 -1.86
C ALA A 109 8.04 -29.41 -3.39
N PHE A 110 8.20 -28.32 -4.17
CA PHE A 110 8.21 -28.41 -5.63
C PHE A 110 9.50 -29.06 -6.14
N LYS A 111 10.65 -28.81 -5.50
CA LYS A 111 11.89 -29.55 -5.81
C LYS A 111 11.76 -31.04 -5.60
N ASP A 112 11.09 -31.50 -4.56
CA ASP A 112 10.81 -32.91 -4.35
C ASP A 112 9.94 -33.47 -5.50
N VAL A 113 8.93 -32.70 -5.96
CA VAL A 113 8.12 -33.09 -7.14
C VAL A 113 8.97 -33.15 -8.41
N LEU A 114 9.86 -32.18 -8.64
CA LEU A 114 10.77 -32.20 -9.80
C LEU A 114 11.67 -33.44 -9.81
N GLU A 115 12.09 -33.91 -8.63
CA GLU A 115 12.93 -35.10 -8.50
C GLU A 115 12.15 -36.40 -8.59
N LYS A 116 11.08 -36.56 -7.80
CA LYS A 116 10.34 -37.80 -7.58
C LYS A 116 9.11 -37.95 -8.49
N LYS A 117 8.68 -36.87 -9.14
CA LYS A 117 7.52 -36.88 -10.05
C LYS A 117 6.27 -37.42 -9.33
N TRP A 118 5.64 -38.46 -9.91
CA TRP A 118 4.44 -39.09 -9.38
C TRP A 118 4.61 -39.66 -7.96
N ASP A 119 5.81 -40.05 -7.59
CA ASP A 119 6.11 -40.63 -6.26
C ASP A 119 6.32 -39.59 -5.17
N SER A 120 6.32 -38.29 -5.50
CA SER A 120 6.41 -37.23 -4.51
C SER A 120 5.17 -37.18 -3.60
N PRO A 121 5.34 -37.10 -2.27
CA PRO A 121 4.24 -36.89 -1.35
C PRO A 121 3.63 -35.49 -1.47
N TYR A 122 4.30 -34.57 -2.18
CA TYR A 122 3.89 -33.16 -2.34
C TYR A 122 3.25 -32.87 -3.69
N LYS A 123 3.05 -33.88 -4.56
CA LYS A 123 2.49 -33.65 -5.91
C LYS A 123 1.12 -32.97 -5.88
N ASP A 124 0.29 -33.27 -4.87
CA ASP A 124 -1.05 -32.70 -4.72
C ASP A 124 -1.05 -31.30 -4.06
N TRP A 125 0.13 -30.79 -3.71
CA TRP A 125 0.32 -29.40 -3.24
C TRP A 125 0.20 -28.40 -4.38
N PHE A 126 0.29 -28.88 -5.63
CA PHE A 126 0.28 -28.10 -6.87
C PHE A 126 -0.78 -28.66 -7.83
N CYS A 127 -1.19 -27.85 -8.79
CA CYS A 127 -2.08 -28.28 -9.86
C CYS A 127 -1.24 -28.90 -11.00
N ILE A 128 -0.99 -30.21 -10.95
CA ILE A 128 -0.09 -30.93 -11.87
C ILE A 128 -0.87 -31.82 -12.83
N ASN A 129 -0.42 -31.89 -14.09
CA ASN A 129 -0.84 -32.87 -15.08
C ASN A 129 0.38 -33.66 -15.58
N PHE A 130 0.45 -34.94 -15.21
CA PHE A 130 1.58 -35.80 -15.56
C PHE A 130 1.53 -36.31 -17.02
N ASP A 131 0.43 -36.11 -17.74
CA ASP A 131 0.34 -36.40 -19.18
C ASP A 131 0.82 -35.23 -20.05
N GLY A 132 1.12 -34.08 -19.44
CA GLY A 132 1.63 -32.87 -20.09
C GLY A 132 3.13 -32.66 -19.91
N ASN A 133 3.60 -31.50 -20.38
CA ASN A 133 4.97 -31.04 -20.13
C ASN A 133 5.00 -29.53 -19.93
N SER A 134 5.93 -29.04 -19.11
CA SER A 134 6.16 -27.62 -18.91
C SER A 134 7.12 -27.04 -19.96
N CYS A 135 7.24 -25.72 -20.02
CA CYS A 135 8.24 -25.04 -20.84
C CYS A 135 9.69 -25.33 -20.39
N TYR A 136 9.88 -25.83 -19.18
CA TYR A 136 11.16 -26.28 -18.64
C TYR A 136 11.50 -27.74 -18.95
N ASN A 137 10.62 -28.44 -19.67
CA ASN A 137 10.79 -29.86 -19.99
C ASN A 137 10.86 -30.78 -18.75
N ASP A 138 10.02 -30.50 -17.76
CA ASP A 138 9.98 -31.22 -16.49
C ASP A 138 9.42 -32.65 -16.59
N GLY A 139 8.79 -33.03 -17.72
CA GLY A 139 8.10 -34.29 -17.88
C GLY A 139 6.72 -34.35 -17.27
N PHE A 140 6.19 -33.20 -16.85
CA PHE A 140 4.81 -32.97 -16.46
C PHE A 140 4.47 -31.47 -16.66
N TRP A 141 3.18 -31.18 -16.81
CA TRP A 141 2.66 -29.80 -16.81
C TRP A 141 2.15 -29.43 -15.42
N TYR A 142 2.23 -28.16 -15.08
CA TYR A 142 1.67 -27.60 -13.85
C TYR A 142 1.11 -26.20 -14.11
N GLU A 143 0.16 -25.76 -13.28
CA GLU A 143 -0.39 -24.42 -13.34
C GLU A 143 0.60 -23.41 -12.74
N GLY A 144 0.94 -22.36 -13.50
CA GLY A 144 1.66 -21.18 -13.03
C GLY A 144 0.71 -20.00 -12.87
N TRP A 145 1.16 -18.96 -12.15
CA TRP A 145 0.41 -17.73 -12.03
C TRP A 145 0.31 -17.04 -13.40
N GLU A 146 -0.91 -16.88 -13.93
CA GLU A 146 -1.19 -16.24 -15.23
C GLU A 146 -0.30 -16.71 -16.40
N GLY A 147 0.12 -17.98 -16.38
CA GLY A 147 0.98 -18.58 -17.41
C GLY A 147 2.48 -18.43 -17.15
N HIS A 148 2.87 -17.80 -16.05
CA HIS A 148 4.25 -17.70 -15.58
C HIS A 148 4.67 -19.01 -14.87
N PHE A 149 5.37 -19.88 -15.58
CA PHE A 149 5.78 -21.19 -15.04
C PHE A 149 6.88 -21.09 -13.97
N GLU A 150 7.59 -19.97 -13.87
CA GLU A 150 8.50 -19.69 -12.76
C GLU A 150 7.77 -19.49 -11.43
N LEU A 151 6.49 -19.14 -11.47
CA LEU A 151 5.62 -18.93 -10.32
C LEU A 151 4.59 -20.04 -10.21
N VAL A 152 4.97 -21.12 -9.54
CA VAL A 152 4.21 -22.37 -9.44
C VAL A 152 3.00 -22.20 -8.52
N LYS A 153 1.80 -22.34 -9.04
CA LYS A 153 0.57 -22.16 -8.28
C LYS A 153 0.38 -23.22 -7.20
N LEU A 154 0.07 -22.78 -5.99
CA LEU A 154 -0.27 -23.63 -4.86
C LEU A 154 -1.73 -24.10 -4.95
N ASN A 155 -1.97 -25.36 -4.60
CA ASN A 155 -3.31 -25.91 -4.43
C ASN A 155 -3.82 -25.59 -3.02
N LEU A 156 -4.48 -24.45 -2.86
CA LEU A 156 -5.02 -24.00 -1.58
C LEU A 156 -6.25 -24.80 -1.09
N ASP A 157 -6.77 -25.73 -1.90
CA ASP A 157 -7.77 -26.71 -1.46
C ASP A 157 -7.13 -27.91 -0.75
N ASN A 158 -5.82 -28.08 -0.89
CA ASN A 158 -5.07 -29.10 -0.15
C ASN A 158 -4.87 -28.67 1.31
N GLU A 159 -5.33 -29.52 2.23
CA GLU A 159 -5.25 -29.23 3.67
C GLU A 159 -3.80 -29.10 4.19
N GLN A 160 -2.87 -29.90 3.67
CA GLN A 160 -1.46 -29.82 4.08
C GLN A 160 -0.82 -28.50 3.64
N VAL A 161 -1.16 -28.00 2.47
CA VAL A 161 -0.72 -26.65 1.99
C VAL A 161 -1.25 -25.59 2.92
N ARG A 162 -2.56 -25.57 3.21
CA ARG A 162 -3.15 -24.60 4.13
C ARG A 162 -2.48 -24.67 5.50
N ASN A 163 -2.33 -25.84 6.07
CA ASN A 163 -1.71 -26.01 7.40
C ASN A 163 -0.26 -25.50 7.42
N TYR A 164 0.52 -25.75 6.37
CA TYR A 164 1.89 -25.24 6.26
C TYR A 164 1.94 -23.71 6.20
N LEU A 165 1.06 -23.09 5.41
CA LEU A 165 0.99 -21.63 5.31
C LEU A 165 0.50 -20.99 6.61
N LEU A 166 -0.55 -21.54 7.22
CA LEU A 166 -1.09 -21.06 8.50
C LEU A 166 -0.08 -21.18 9.63
N GLU A 167 0.68 -22.30 9.70
CA GLU A 167 1.78 -22.46 10.65
C GLU A 167 2.86 -21.39 10.43
N SER A 168 3.22 -21.13 9.17
CA SER A 168 4.21 -20.10 8.84
C SER A 168 3.77 -18.73 9.33
N VAL A 169 2.53 -18.32 9.05
CA VAL A 169 1.97 -17.05 9.56
C VAL A 169 1.92 -17.03 11.08
N GLY A 170 1.54 -18.16 11.71
CA GLY A 170 1.58 -18.28 13.16
C GLY A 170 2.97 -18.00 13.74
N ILE A 171 4.02 -18.52 13.10
CA ILE A 171 5.43 -18.25 13.48
C ILE A 171 5.77 -16.77 13.31
N TRP A 172 5.33 -16.13 12.23
CA TRP A 172 5.58 -14.69 11.98
C TRP A 172 4.96 -13.83 13.07
N ILE A 173 3.73 -14.14 13.51
CA ILE A 173 3.06 -13.40 14.58
C ILE A 173 3.78 -13.65 15.92
N ASP A 174 4.06 -14.91 16.26
CA ASP A 174 4.55 -15.30 17.59
C ASP A 174 6.03 -14.90 17.81
N LYS A 175 6.86 -14.95 16.75
CA LYS A 175 8.30 -14.67 16.85
C LYS A 175 8.70 -13.29 16.36
N LEU A 176 8.14 -12.85 15.23
CA LEU A 176 8.48 -11.55 14.64
C LEU A 176 7.59 -10.43 15.16
N GLY A 177 6.43 -10.78 15.76
CA GLY A 177 5.50 -9.81 16.34
C GLY A 177 4.76 -8.95 15.33
N ILE A 178 4.66 -9.38 14.07
CA ILE A 178 4.03 -8.59 12.99
C ILE A 178 2.61 -8.18 13.34
N ASP A 179 2.17 -7.06 12.76
CA ASP A 179 0.89 -6.42 13.07
C ASP A 179 -0.15 -6.56 11.95
N GLY A 180 0.28 -7.04 10.78
CA GLY A 180 -0.62 -7.24 9.65
C GLY A 180 0.01 -7.99 8.48
N LEU A 181 -0.83 -8.30 7.50
CA LEU A 181 -0.46 -8.86 6.19
C LEU A 181 -1.08 -8.07 5.05
N ARG A 182 -0.33 -7.90 3.99
CA ARG A 182 -0.82 -7.58 2.65
C ARG A 182 -0.83 -8.88 1.85
N LEU A 183 -1.98 -9.30 1.35
CA LEU A 183 -2.09 -10.51 0.54
C LEU A 183 -1.84 -10.18 -0.93
N ASP A 184 -0.80 -10.75 -1.47
CA ASP A 184 -0.46 -10.70 -2.89
C ASP A 184 -1.57 -11.35 -3.73
N VAL A 185 -1.93 -10.73 -4.87
CA VAL A 185 -2.99 -11.16 -5.80
C VAL A 185 -4.26 -11.65 -5.08
N ALA A 186 -4.74 -10.91 -4.08
CA ALA A 186 -5.84 -11.34 -3.21
C ALA A 186 -7.12 -11.69 -3.98
N TYR A 187 -7.35 -11.07 -5.12
CA TYR A 187 -8.48 -11.36 -6.02
C TYR A 187 -8.46 -12.80 -6.58
N MET A 188 -7.29 -13.46 -6.62
CA MET A 188 -7.12 -14.84 -7.08
C MET A 188 -7.10 -15.88 -5.95
N LEU A 189 -6.96 -15.44 -4.68
CA LEU A 189 -6.84 -16.36 -3.56
C LEU A 189 -8.15 -17.10 -3.27
N ASN A 190 -8.00 -18.36 -2.85
CA ASN A 190 -9.10 -19.20 -2.39
C ASN A 190 -9.79 -18.56 -1.16
N ARG A 191 -11.10 -18.29 -1.26
CA ARG A 191 -11.87 -17.61 -0.19
C ARG A 191 -11.92 -18.40 1.12
N ASN A 192 -11.96 -19.75 1.04
CA ASN A 192 -11.96 -20.59 2.23
C ASN A 192 -10.62 -20.53 2.96
N PHE A 193 -9.50 -20.50 2.21
CA PHE A 193 -8.19 -20.26 2.79
C PHE A 193 -8.11 -18.90 3.47
N MET A 194 -8.62 -17.82 2.83
CA MET A 194 -8.61 -16.48 3.40
C MET A 194 -9.40 -16.43 4.72
N LYS A 195 -10.59 -17.04 4.79
CA LYS A 195 -11.38 -17.11 6.02
C LYS A 195 -10.62 -17.78 7.18
N VAL A 196 -10.03 -18.94 6.91
CA VAL A 196 -9.26 -19.65 7.93
C VAL A 196 -8.02 -18.86 8.35
N LEU A 197 -7.38 -18.16 7.43
CA LEU A 197 -6.25 -17.26 7.72
C LEU A 197 -6.68 -16.10 8.62
N VAL A 198 -7.80 -15.43 8.28
CA VAL A 198 -8.36 -14.33 9.09
C VAL A 198 -8.73 -14.80 10.48
N ASP A 199 -9.39 -15.96 10.63
CA ASP A 199 -9.71 -16.55 11.91
C ASP A 199 -8.45 -16.82 12.76
N LEU A 200 -7.40 -17.36 12.14
CA LEU A 200 -6.12 -17.61 12.80
C LEU A 200 -5.50 -16.31 13.33
N VAL A 201 -5.33 -15.32 12.46
CA VAL A 201 -4.59 -14.09 12.83
C VAL A 201 -5.34 -13.30 13.90
N HIS A 202 -6.67 -13.18 13.81
CA HIS A 202 -7.48 -12.50 14.82
C HIS A 202 -7.57 -13.28 16.14
N SER A 203 -7.48 -14.61 16.11
CA SER A 203 -7.38 -15.41 17.34
C SER A 203 -6.09 -15.16 18.12
N LYS A 204 -4.99 -14.84 17.40
CA LYS A 204 -3.68 -14.52 17.97
C LYS A 204 -3.54 -13.04 18.34
N LYS A 205 -4.07 -12.16 17.50
CA LYS A 205 -3.95 -10.70 17.62
C LYS A 205 -5.24 -10.03 17.11
N PRO A 206 -6.19 -9.69 17.98
CA PRO A 206 -7.53 -9.21 17.58
C PRO A 206 -7.52 -7.98 16.64
N GLU A 207 -6.50 -7.13 16.75
CA GLU A 207 -6.34 -5.94 15.88
C GLU A 207 -5.35 -6.18 14.73
N PHE A 208 -5.11 -7.43 14.34
CA PHE A 208 -4.25 -7.77 13.21
C PHE A 208 -4.86 -7.25 11.90
N LEU A 209 -4.07 -6.53 11.11
CA LEU A 209 -4.53 -5.92 9.87
C LEU A 209 -4.42 -6.90 8.69
N MET A 210 -5.49 -6.97 7.88
CA MET A 210 -5.51 -7.74 6.64
C MET A 210 -5.80 -6.81 5.45
N ILE A 211 -4.78 -6.56 4.60
CA ILE A 211 -4.92 -5.81 3.35
C ILE A 211 -4.83 -6.79 2.19
N GLY A 212 -5.66 -6.64 1.17
CA GLY A 212 -5.55 -7.39 -0.09
C GLY A 212 -5.04 -6.54 -1.23
N GLU A 213 -4.20 -7.09 -2.06
CA GLU A 213 -3.98 -6.50 -3.37
C GLU A 213 -5.19 -6.77 -4.25
N MET A 214 -5.77 -5.69 -4.79
CA MET A 214 -6.87 -5.77 -5.73
C MET A 214 -6.71 -4.74 -6.83
N LEU A 215 -6.48 -5.20 -8.05
CA LEU A 215 -6.19 -4.34 -9.19
C LEU A 215 -7.46 -3.75 -9.79
N HIS A 216 -8.57 -4.50 -9.78
CA HIS A 216 -9.85 -4.13 -10.39
C HIS A 216 -11.01 -4.95 -9.80
N GLY A 217 -12.24 -4.56 -10.13
CA GLY A 217 -13.45 -5.27 -9.70
C GLY A 217 -14.12 -4.60 -8.50
N ASP A 218 -15.03 -5.34 -7.88
CA ASP A 218 -15.78 -4.87 -6.71
C ASP A 218 -15.03 -5.21 -5.42
N TYR A 219 -14.53 -4.19 -4.74
CA TYR A 219 -13.73 -4.31 -3.52
C TYR A 219 -14.51 -4.93 -2.35
N THR A 220 -15.84 -4.82 -2.32
CA THR A 220 -16.67 -5.42 -1.26
C THR A 220 -16.63 -6.94 -1.27
N GLN A 221 -16.24 -7.56 -2.38
CA GLN A 221 -16.05 -9.00 -2.43
C GLN A 221 -14.91 -9.48 -1.51
N LEU A 222 -13.96 -8.60 -1.19
CA LEU A 222 -12.83 -8.88 -0.30
C LEU A 222 -12.93 -8.13 1.02
N VAL A 223 -13.37 -6.86 1.00
CA VAL A 223 -13.46 -6.02 2.20
C VAL A 223 -14.83 -6.22 2.83
N ASN A 224 -14.88 -7.10 3.81
CA ASN A 224 -16.08 -7.41 4.57
C ASN A 224 -15.69 -8.06 5.91
N PRO A 225 -16.61 -8.16 6.89
CA PRO A 225 -16.30 -8.67 8.24
C PRO A 225 -15.74 -10.11 8.32
N GLU A 226 -15.86 -10.90 7.25
CA GLU A 226 -15.38 -12.29 7.21
C GLU A 226 -14.01 -12.44 6.56
N LEU A 227 -13.52 -11.41 5.85
CA LEU A 227 -12.31 -11.50 5.05
C LEU A 227 -11.30 -10.40 5.40
N LEU A 228 -11.20 -9.37 4.60
CA LEU A 228 -10.14 -8.37 4.71
C LEU A 228 -10.66 -7.05 5.25
N ASP A 229 -9.78 -6.30 5.91
CA ASP A 229 -10.05 -4.97 6.45
C ASP A 229 -9.96 -3.89 5.36
N SER A 230 -9.09 -4.10 4.37
CA SER A 230 -8.80 -3.13 3.32
C SER A 230 -8.29 -3.81 2.05
N VAL A 231 -8.31 -3.08 0.95
CA VAL A 231 -7.62 -3.43 -0.31
C VAL A 231 -6.94 -2.21 -0.91
N THR A 232 -5.98 -2.46 -1.82
CA THR A 232 -5.29 -1.42 -2.59
C THR A 232 -6.26 -0.70 -3.53
N ASN A 233 -6.26 0.64 -3.50
CA ASN A 233 -7.17 1.49 -4.27
C ASN A 233 -6.58 1.88 -5.63
N TYR A 234 -6.42 0.92 -6.53
CA TYR A 234 -5.90 1.15 -7.87
C TYR A 234 -6.78 2.07 -8.73
N GLU A 235 -8.08 2.13 -8.48
CA GLU A 235 -8.97 3.06 -9.17
C GLU A 235 -8.60 4.51 -8.87
N CYS A 236 -8.44 4.87 -7.60
CA CYS A 236 -8.00 6.21 -7.23
C CYS A 236 -6.55 6.48 -7.64
N TYR A 237 -5.63 5.51 -7.53
CA TYR A 237 -4.27 5.65 -8.05
C TYR A 237 -4.28 6.12 -9.51
N LYS A 238 -5.04 5.43 -10.38
CA LYS A 238 -5.16 5.82 -11.78
C LYS A 238 -5.79 7.21 -11.94
N GLY A 239 -6.89 7.47 -11.24
CA GLY A 239 -7.58 8.75 -11.29
C GLY A 239 -6.70 9.92 -10.82
N LEU A 240 -5.85 9.70 -9.81
CA LEU A 240 -4.93 10.72 -9.32
C LEU A 240 -3.99 11.20 -10.42
N TYR A 241 -3.04 10.37 -10.89
CA TYR A 241 -2.05 10.85 -11.85
C TYR A 241 -2.65 11.30 -13.20
N SER A 242 -3.70 10.60 -13.65
CA SER A 242 -4.36 10.92 -14.92
C SER A 242 -5.02 12.29 -14.85
N SER A 243 -5.70 12.63 -13.75
CA SER A 243 -6.35 13.93 -13.57
C SER A 243 -5.35 15.10 -13.62
N PHE A 244 -4.19 14.95 -13.01
CA PHE A 244 -3.14 15.97 -13.06
C PHE A 244 -2.56 16.15 -14.46
N ASN A 245 -2.20 15.04 -15.14
CA ASN A 245 -1.58 15.10 -16.46
C ASN A 245 -2.53 15.61 -17.55
N THR A 246 -3.83 15.33 -17.42
CA THR A 246 -4.82 15.76 -18.41
C THR A 246 -5.53 17.06 -18.04
N HIS A 247 -5.17 17.69 -16.92
CA HIS A 247 -5.87 18.84 -16.37
C HIS A 247 -7.39 18.59 -16.29
N ASN A 248 -7.78 17.43 -15.73
CA ASN A 248 -9.16 17.00 -15.68
C ASN A 248 -9.51 16.37 -14.33
N MET A 249 -9.72 17.22 -13.32
CA MET A 249 -10.10 16.77 -11.97
C MET A 249 -11.46 16.05 -11.91
N HIS A 250 -12.24 16.10 -12.98
CA HIS A 250 -13.49 15.33 -13.06
C HIS A 250 -13.25 13.81 -13.04
N GLU A 251 -12.07 13.31 -13.45
CA GLU A 251 -11.77 11.88 -13.41
C GLU A 251 -11.63 11.39 -11.96
N ILE A 252 -10.75 12.00 -11.17
CA ILE A 252 -10.61 11.62 -9.76
C ILE A 252 -11.85 11.98 -8.93
N GLY A 253 -12.49 13.12 -9.22
CA GLY A 253 -13.75 13.53 -8.58
C GLY A 253 -14.85 12.52 -8.79
N TYR A 254 -14.99 11.94 -9.99
CA TYR A 254 -15.92 10.85 -10.27
C TYR A 254 -15.59 9.59 -9.45
N SER A 255 -14.32 9.17 -9.40
CA SER A 255 -13.91 8.00 -8.63
C SER A 255 -14.18 8.18 -7.13
N LEU A 256 -13.89 9.36 -6.58
CA LEU A 256 -14.16 9.66 -5.17
C LEU A 256 -15.66 9.68 -4.85
N ASN A 257 -16.49 10.31 -5.72
CA ASN A 257 -17.94 10.30 -5.54
C ASN A 257 -18.52 8.89 -5.65
N ARG A 258 -18.05 8.10 -6.63
CA ARG A 258 -18.49 6.71 -6.82
C ARG A 258 -18.14 5.83 -5.64
N GLN A 259 -16.95 6.02 -5.06
CA GLN A 259 -16.45 5.20 -3.94
C GLN A 259 -17.02 5.67 -2.59
N PHE A 260 -17.08 6.97 -2.34
CA PHE A 260 -17.28 7.52 -0.99
C PHE A 260 -18.36 8.60 -0.89
N GLY A 261 -19.02 8.95 -1.98
CA GLY A 261 -20.01 10.02 -2.03
C GLY A 261 -21.21 9.82 -1.08
N PRO A 262 -22.12 10.82 -1.01
CA PRO A 262 -23.28 10.76 -0.11
C PRO A 262 -24.42 9.89 -0.62
N GLU A 263 -24.43 9.53 -1.91
CA GLU A 263 -25.52 8.89 -2.59
C GLU A 263 -25.70 7.42 -2.16
N GLU A 264 -26.92 6.89 -2.30
CA GLU A 264 -27.25 5.50 -1.95
C GLU A 264 -26.52 4.46 -2.83
N TRP A 265 -26.16 4.83 -4.06
CA TRP A 265 -25.42 3.96 -4.99
C TRP A 265 -23.90 3.94 -4.76
N THR A 266 -23.40 4.68 -3.78
CA THR A 266 -21.96 4.71 -3.44
C THR A 266 -21.46 3.34 -3.01
N LEU A 267 -20.30 2.91 -3.55
CA LEU A 267 -19.87 1.54 -3.44
C LEU A 267 -19.13 1.22 -2.12
N TYR A 268 -18.27 2.13 -1.65
CA TYR A 268 -17.28 1.82 -0.59
C TYR A 268 -17.34 2.79 0.58
N LYS A 269 -18.51 3.39 0.83
CA LYS A 269 -18.70 4.32 1.93
C LYS A 269 -18.33 3.67 3.26
N GLY A 270 -17.40 4.32 3.98
CA GLY A 270 -16.90 3.82 5.26
C GLY A 270 -15.84 2.71 5.18
N LEU A 271 -15.46 2.25 3.97
CA LEU A 271 -14.35 1.30 3.82
C LEU A 271 -13.02 2.06 3.79
N PRO A 272 -12.04 1.68 4.65
CA PRO A 272 -10.73 2.33 4.70
C PRO A 272 -9.78 1.70 3.67
N LEU A 273 -9.89 2.09 2.41
CA LEU A 273 -9.04 1.57 1.34
C LEU A 273 -7.60 2.07 1.49
N TYR A 274 -6.62 1.22 1.16
CA TYR A 274 -5.20 1.58 1.11
C TYR A 274 -4.93 2.39 -0.17
N ASN A 275 -4.66 3.69 0.00
CA ASN A 275 -4.33 4.61 -1.07
C ASN A 275 -2.82 4.68 -1.30
N PHE A 276 -2.43 5.02 -2.51
CA PHE A 276 -1.04 5.24 -2.88
C PHE A 276 -0.97 6.07 -4.17
N VAL A 277 0.10 6.78 -4.37
CA VAL A 277 0.41 7.49 -5.62
C VAL A 277 1.39 6.72 -6.50
N ASP A 278 2.18 5.86 -5.89
CA ASP A 278 3.02 4.85 -6.55
C ASP A 278 3.34 3.68 -5.61
N ASN A 279 3.92 2.62 -6.16
CA ASN A 279 4.39 1.44 -5.43
C ASN A 279 5.49 0.71 -6.22
N HIS A 280 5.85 -0.50 -5.79
CA HIS A 280 6.92 -1.31 -6.39
C HIS A 280 6.58 -1.92 -7.76
N ASP A 281 5.32 -1.84 -8.23
CA ASP A 281 4.83 -2.44 -9.49
C ASP A 281 4.42 -1.41 -10.55
N VAL A 282 4.37 -0.13 -10.17
CA VAL A 282 4.00 0.95 -11.07
C VAL A 282 5.10 1.99 -11.18
N GLU A 283 5.07 2.80 -12.22
CA GLU A 283 6.03 3.89 -12.38
C GLU A 283 5.97 4.84 -11.20
N ARG A 284 7.13 5.35 -10.77
CA ARG A 284 7.19 6.33 -9.68
C ARG A 284 6.45 7.60 -10.06
N ILE A 285 5.73 8.16 -9.10
CA ILE A 285 4.87 9.32 -9.35
C ILE A 285 5.64 10.51 -9.93
N ALA A 286 6.89 10.71 -9.49
CA ALA A 286 7.75 11.75 -10.04
C ALA A 286 8.11 11.53 -11.52
N SER A 287 8.07 10.29 -12.03
CA SER A 287 8.26 9.99 -13.45
C SER A 287 6.97 10.01 -14.23
N GLN A 288 5.84 9.81 -13.58
CA GLN A 288 4.52 9.70 -14.19
C GLN A 288 3.85 11.06 -14.41
N LEU A 289 4.09 12.01 -13.49
CA LEU A 289 3.61 13.38 -13.64
C LEU A 289 4.38 14.13 -14.74
N GLU A 290 3.64 14.76 -15.64
CA GLU A 290 4.20 15.63 -16.69
C GLU A 290 4.75 16.93 -16.09
N ASP A 291 4.05 17.52 -15.11
CA ASP A 291 4.52 18.66 -14.33
C ASP A 291 4.92 18.23 -12.90
N LYS A 292 6.20 18.42 -12.58
CA LYS A 292 6.76 18.06 -11.26
C LYS A 292 6.26 18.97 -10.12
N GLU A 293 5.78 20.17 -10.44
CA GLU A 293 5.19 21.06 -9.44
C GLU A 293 3.88 20.51 -8.88
N HIS A 294 3.29 19.49 -9.52
CA HIS A 294 2.13 18.77 -9.03
C HIS A 294 2.45 17.73 -7.93
N LEU A 295 3.72 17.38 -7.69
CA LEU A 295 4.09 16.41 -6.65
C LEU A 295 3.53 16.76 -5.25
N PRO A 296 3.68 17.97 -4.72
CA PRO A 296 3.07 18.32 -3.43
C PRO A 296 1.54 18.21 -3.45
N LEU A 297 0.91 18.57 -4.57
CA LEU A 297 -0.55 18.60 -4.69
C LEU A 297 -1.15 17.20 -4.68
N ILE A 298 -0.53 16.23 -5.37
CA ILE A 298 -1.02 14.86 -5.42
C ILE A 298 -0.91 14.18 -4.05
N TYR A 299 0.16 14.45 -3.28
CA TYR A 299 0.27 13.99 -1.90
C TYR A 299 -0.74 14.68 -0.98
N ALA A 300 -0.97 15.98 -1.12
CA ALA A 300 -2.01 16.67 -0.37
C ALA A 300 -3.38 16.03 -0.59
N MET A 301 -3.72 15.68 -1.84
CA MET A 301 -4.97 15.01 -2.18
C MET A 301 -5.02 13.59 -1.59
N GLU A 302 -3.96 12.80 -1.73
CA GLU A 302 -3.89 11.44 -1.16
C GLU A 302 -4.12 11.43 0.35
N PHE A 303 -3.51 12.38 1.08
CA PHE A 303 -3.63 12.49 2.54
C PHE A 303 -5.00 13.04 2.99
N ALA A 304 -5.69 13.78 2.14
CA ALA A 304 -7.00 14.38 2.46
C ALA A 304 -8.19 13.49 2.05
N MET A 305 -8.08 12.68 0.99
CA MET A 305 -9.15 11.82 0.52
C MET A 305 -9.47 10.68 1.51
N PRO A 306 -10.67 10.04 1.42
CA PRO A 306 -10.99 8.86 2.23
C PRO A 306 -10.03 7.70 1.98
N GLY A 307 -9.72 6.94 3.04
CA GLY A 307 -8.80 5.82 2.99
C GLY A 307 -7.55 6.06 3.83
N VAL A 308 -6.54 5.22 3.65
CA VAL A 308 -5.28 5.23 4.41
C VAL A 308 -4.12 5.50 3.46
N PRO A 309 -3.37 6.59 3.61
CA PRO A 309 -2.30 6.93 2.68
C PRO A 309 -1.06 6.06 2.88
N GLY A 310 -0.40 5.75 1.75
CA GLY A 310 0.82 4.98 1.70
C GLY A 310 1.90 5.64 0.84
N VAL A 311 3.05 5.92 1.45
CA VAL A 311 4.23 6.49 0.79
C VAL A 311 5.18 5.36 0.41
N TYR A 312 5.59 5.30 -0.83
CA TYR A 312 6.59 4.34 -1.29
C TYR A 312 7.99 4.91 -1.13
N TYR A 313 8.95 4.12 -0.61
CA TYR A 313 10.28 4.59 -0.25
C TYR A 313 11.00 5.32 -1.40
N GLY A 314 11.51 6.50 -1.10
CA GLY A 314 12.19 7.38 -2.04
C GLY A 314 11.25 8.32 -2.81
N SER A 315 9.95 8.05 -2.87
CA SER A 315 8.99 8.92 -3.56
C SER A 315 8.75 10.22 -2.79
N GLU A 316 8.93 10.21 -1.48
CA GLU A 316 8.92 11.42 -0.64
C GLU A 316 10.06 12.40 -0.92
N TRP A 317 11.07 11.97 -1.68
CA TRP A 317 12.16 12.84 -2.17
C TRP A 317 11.97 13.29 -3.61
N GLY A 318 10.91 12.82 -4.28
CA GLY A 318 10.68 13.01 -5.69
C GLY A 318 11.57 12.09 -6.56
N MET A 319 11.92 10.91 -6.05
CA MET A 319 12.71 9.94 -6.80
C MET A 319 11.98 9.50 -8.06
N GLU A 320 12.69 9.49 -9.18
CA GLU A 320 12.18 9.01 -10.46
C GLU A 320 12.46 7.52 -10.67
N GLY A 321 11.63 6.88 -11.48
CA GLY A 321 11.77 5.50 -11.93
C GLY A 321 10.66 5.12 -12.90
N LYS A 322 11.04 4.54 -14.03
CA LYS A 322 10.11 4.08 -15.08
C LYS A 322 10.26 2.58 -15.27
N LYS A 323 9.16 1.94 -15.62
CA LYS A 323 9.17 0.52 -15.95
C LYS A 323 9.99 0.28 -17.22
N GLU A 324 10.99 -0.59 -17.13
CA GLU A 324 11.83 -0.96 -18.26
C GLU A 324 11.39 -2.31 -18.83
N GLN A 325 11.68 -2.56 -20.10
CA GLN A 325 11.30 -3.83 -20.72
C GLN A 325 12.09 -4.98 -20.05
N GLY A 326 11.39 -5.80 -19.27
CA GLY A 326 11.94 -6.98 -18.61
C GLY A 326 12.69 -6.71 -17.30
N SER A 327 12.61 -5.49 -16.74
CA SER A 327 13.17 -5.15 -15.44
C SER A 327 12.33 -4.11 -14.70
N ASP A 328 12.17 -4.32 -13.39
CA ASP A 328 11.59 -3.36 -12.46
C ASP A 328 12.66 -2.68 -11.57
N ASP A 329 13.93 -2.83 -11.89
CA ASP A 329 15.04 -2.36 -11.03
C ASP A 329 15.00 -0.85 -10.77
N SER A 330 14.59 -0.05 -11.77
CA SER A 330 14.42 1.40 -11.63
C SER A 330 13.30 1.79 -10.64
N LEU A 331 12.31 0.91 -10.46
CA LEU A 331 11.22 1.09 -9.49
C LEU A 331 11.65 0.68 -8.08
N ARG A 332 12.66 -0.19 -7.96
CA ARG A 332 13.09 -0.88 -6.73
C ARG A 332 14.55 -0.62 -6.38
N PRO A 333 15.02 0.67 -6.43
CA PRO A 333 16.43 0.99 -6.29
C PRO A 333 16.95 0.70 -4.89
N ARG A 334 18.27 0.49 -4.80
CA ARG A 334 18.98 0.56 -3.54
C ARG A 334 19.01 2.00 -3.04
N ILE A 335 18.76 2.19 -1.74
CA ILE A 335 18.93 3.47 -1.07
C ILE A 335 20.13 3.39 -0.12
N HIS A 336 20.97 4.40 -0.09
CA HIS A 336 21.99 4.57 0.93
C HIS A 336 21.54 5.59 1.98
N LYS A 337 22.06 5.51 3.21
CA LYS A 337 21.74 6.50 4.25
C LYS A 337 22.16 7.91 3.85
N GLU A 338 23.23 7.99 3.08
CA GLU A 338 23.78 9.23 2.53
C GLU A 338 22.87 9.84 1.44
N ASP A 339 21.96 9.04 0.86
CA ASP A 339 20.98 9.49 -0.15
C ASP A 339 19.74 10.14 0.50
N LEU A 340 19.64 10.06 1.83
CA LEU A 340 18.59 10.73 2.62
C LEU A 340 18.77 12.25 2.48
N VAL A 341 18.03 12.83 1.55
CA VAL A 341 17.96 14.28 1.37
C VAL A 341 16.58 14.75 1.81
N GLU A 342 16.52 15.35 3.01
CA GLU A 342 15.32 16.09 3.42
C GLU A 342 15.19 17.30 2.49
N ASN A 343 14.13 17.30 1.68
CA ASN A 343 13.82 18.40 0.77
C ASN A 343 12.43 19.01 1.12
N GLU A 344 11.99 19.99 0.35
CA GLU A 344 10.70 20.64 0.56
C GLU A 344 9.53 19.65 0.50
N LEU A 345 9.58 18.67 -0.40
CA LEU A 345 8.53 17.63 -0.52
C LEU A 345 8.50 16.75 0.72
N THR A 346 9.66 16.30 1.22
CA THR A 346 9.77 15.52 2.46
C THR A 346 9.14 16.25 3.63
N ASN A 347 9.50 17.52 3.80
CA ASN A 347 8.96 18.37 4.88
C ASN A 347 7.44 18.56 4.72
N TYR A 348 6.96 18.71 3.49
CA TYR A 348 5.54 18.87 3.21
C TYR A 348 4.76 17.59 3.54
N ILE A 349 5.26 16.42 3.17
CA ILE A 349 4.65 15.12 3.51
C ILE A 349 4.60 14.93 5.05
N ALA A 350 5.68 15.27 5.76
CA ALA A 350 5.68 15.23 7.23
C ALA A 350 4.62 16.17 7.85
N GLN A 351 4.42 17.34 7.23
CA GLN A 351 3.38 18.28 7.65
C GLN A 351 1.97 17.73 7.37
N LEU A 352 1.73 17.13 6.18
CA LEU A 352 0.48 16.45 5.86
C LEU A 352 0.18 15.31 6.84
N ALA A 353 1.21 14.53 7.20
CA ALA A 353 1.10 13.48 8.20
C ALA A 353 0.64 14.01 9.56
N LYS A 354 1.24 15.10 10.02
CA LYS A 354 0.87 15.77 11.27
C LYS A 354 -0.57 16.30 11.22
N VAL A 355 -0.96 16.94 10.11
CA VAL A 355 -2.33 17.45 9.91
C VAL A 355 -3.34 16.31 9.98
N ARG A 356 -3.08 15.20 9.26
CA ARG A 356 -3.96 14.02 9.28
C ARG A 356 -4.05 13.39 10.67
N ALA A 357 -2.93 13.25 11.38
CA ALA A 357 -2.90 12.68 12.73
C ALA A 357 -3.78 13.49 13.69
N GLY A 358 -3.82 14.82 13.54
CA GLY A 358 -4.61 15.75 14.35
C GLY A 358 -6.07 15.93 13.90
N SER A 359 -6.55 15.22 12.85
CA SER A 359 -7.90 15.39 12.31
C SER A 359 -8.70 14.11 12.27
N PRO A 360 -9.71 13.94 13.14
CA PRO A 360 -10.69 12.87 13.03
C PRO A 360 -11.40 12.86 11.68
N ALA A 361 -11.70 14.04 11.12
CA ALA A 361 -12.37 14.14 9.82
C ALA A 361 -11.54 13.53 8.68
N LEU A 362 -10.23 13.76 8.65
CA LEU A 362 -9.36 13.18 7.62
C LEU A 362 -9.23 11.66 7.76
N LYS A 363 -9.33 11.11 8.98
CA LYS A 363 -9.27 9.68 9.27
C LYS A 363 -10.59 8.96 8.98
N TYR A 364 -11.70 9.48 9.50
CA TYR A 364 -12.99 8.78 9.58
C TYR A 364 -14.16 9.53 8.93
N GLY A 365 -13.94 10.79 8.51
CA GLY A 365 -15.02 11.65 8.04
C GLY A 365 -15.68 11.16 6.74
N ASP A 366 -16.96 11.43 6.61
CA ASP A 366 -17.70 11.29 5.35
C ASP A 366 -17.10 12.20 4.28
N TYR A 367 -17.28 11.82 3.02
CA TYR A 367 -16.83 12.59 1.86
C TYR A 367 -18.03 13.30 1.20
N LEU A 368 -17.82 14.57 0.84
CA LEU A 368 -18.77 15.34 0.03
C LEU A 368 -18.01 16.25 -0.93
N GLN A 369 -18.19 16.08 -2.23
CA GLN A 369 -17.66 17.01 -3.23
C GLN A 369 -18.44 18.33 -3.15
N LEU A 370 -17.73 19.45 -3.02
CA LEU A 370 -18.31 20.80 -2.91
C LEU A 370 -18.24 21.57 -4.23
N ALA A 371 -17.08 21.53 -4.91
CA ALA A 371 -16.89 22.16 -6.21
C ALA A 371 -15.89 21.37 -7.06
N ILE A 372 -16.05 21.46 -8.38
CA ILE A 372 -15.15 20.83 -9.33
C ILE A 372 -15.08 21.66 -10.62
N ALA A 373 -13.87 21.78 -11.17
CA ALA A 373 -13.54 22.36 -12.46
C ALA A 373 -12.37 21.55 -13.07
N PRO A 374 -11.96 21.81 -14.31
CA PRO A 374 -10.87 21.04 -14.93
C PRO A 374 -9.61 20.92 -14.06
N ASP A 375 -9.14 22.03 -13.50
CA ASP A 375 -7.94 22.06 -12.64
C ASP A 375 -8.22 22.11 -11.15
N VAL A 376 -9.49 22.16 -10.74
CA VAL A 376 -9.88 22.45 -9.36
C VAL A 376 -10.77 21.34 -8.81
N LEU A 377 -10.45 20.92 -7.58
CA LEU A 377 -11.31 20.04 -6.80
C LEU A 377 -11.43 20.56 -5.37
N VAL A 378 -12.67 20.73 -4.91
CA VAL A 378 -12.97 21.07 -3.52
C VAL A 378 -13.90 20.02 -2.95
N PHE A 379 -13.53 19.43 -1.81
CA PHE A 379 -14.38 18.49 -1.09
C PHE A 379 -14.31 18.68 0.43
N GLN A 380 -15.30 18.19 1.09
CA GLN A 380 -15.41 18.18 2.55
C GLN A 380 -15.15 16.78 3.08
N ARG A 381 -14.46 16.70 4.21
CA ARG A 381 -14.40 15.56 5.12
C ARG A 381 -15.04 15.98 6.43
N ARG A 382 -15.95 15.17 6.97
CA ARG A 382 -16.71 15.55 8.16
C ARG A 382 -16.97 14.37 9.08
N THR A 383 -16.72 14.60 10.39
CA THR A 383 -17.30 13.82 11.50
C THR A 383 -18.25 14.71 12.30
N ASN A 384 -18.77 14.22 13.43
CA ASN A 384 -19.57 15.05 14.33
C ASN A 384 -18.74 16.13 15.04
N GLU A 385 -17.40 15.96 15.16
CA GLU A 385 -16.53 16.79 15.98
C GLU A 385 -15.52 17.61 15.16
N ASP A 386 -15.30 17.24 13.89
CA ASP A 386 -14.27 17.85 13.05
C ASP A 386 -14.75 17.97 11.61
N ARG A 387 -14.47 19.12 10.99
CA ARG A 387 -14.82 19.41 9.59
C ARG A 387 -13.64 20.04 8.87
N ILE A 388 -13.25 19.38 7.80
CA ILE A 388 -12.16 19.81 6.92
C ILE A 388 -12.71 20.08 5.52
N ILE A 389 -12.32 21.20 4.94
CA ILE A 389 -12.42 21.47 3.49
C ILE A 389 -11.05 21.30 2.89
N PHE A 390 -10.92 20.38 1.95
CA PHE A 390 -9.78 20.29 1.06
C PHE A 390 -10.09 21.08 -0.20
N ALA A 391 -9.19 21.97 -0.61
CA ALA A 391 -9.32 22.75 -1.83
C ALA A 391 -7.99 22.74 -2.58
N MET A 392 -8.02 22.42 -3.86
CA MET A 392 -6.81 22.32 -4.69
C MET A 392 -7.06 22.90 -6.08
N ASN A 393 -6.04 23.57 -6.61
CA ASN A 393 -5.97 24.06 -7.96
C ASN A 393 -4.61 23.66 -8.55
N CYS A 394 -4.59 22.79 -9.56
CA CYS A 394 -3.36 22.39 -10.26
C CYS A 394 -3.04 23.25 -11.50
N GLY A 395 -3.93 24.16 -11.89
CA GLY A 395 -3.69 25.12 -12.97
C GLY A 395 -2.72 26.24 -12.56
N ASP A 396 -2.27 27.02 -13.54
CA ASP A 396 -1.33 28.13 -13.30
C ASP A 396 -2.00 29.40 -12.74
N GLY A 397 -3.28 29.61 -13.04
CA GLY A 397 -4.03 30.81 -12.63
C GLY A 397 -4.83 30.60 -11.35
N GLU A 398 -5.23 31.69 -10.70
CA GLU A 398 -6.18 31.62 -9.57
C GLU A 398 -7.58 31.18 -10.05
N PHE A 399 -8.30 30.52 -9.15
CA PHE A 399 -9.69 30.11 -9.36
C PHE A 399 -10.51 30.41 -8.11
N THR A 400 -11.68 31.03 -8.27
CA THR A 400 -12.61 31.23 -7.16
C THR A 400 -13.73 30.20 -7.22
N ALA A 401 -13.73 29.26 -6.26
CA ALA A 401 -14.76 28.25 -6.09
C ALA A 401 -15.93 28.78 -5.25
N HIS A 402 -17.16 28.60 -5.72
CA HIS A 402 -18.37 28.93 -4.98
C HIS A 402 -19.08 27.64 -4.54
N PHE A 403 -19.28 27.49 -3.24
CA PHE A 403 -19.94 26.32 -2.65
C PHE A 403 -20.56 26.66 -1.29
N ASP A 404 -21.49 25.84 -0.83
CA ASP A 404 -22.04 25.91 0.52
C ASP A 404 -21.40 24.83 1.42
N ALA A 405 -20.52 25.22 2.32
CA ALA A 405 -19.95 24.35 3.33
C ALA A 405 -20.63 24.46 4.68
N GLN A 406 -21.73 25.24 4.77
CA GLN A 406 -22.40 25.60 6.04
C GLN A 406 -21.40 26.25 7.04
N ALA A 407 -20.41 26.95 6.53
CA ALA A 407 -19.38 27.71 7.21
C ALA A 407 -18.88 28.79 6.26
N GLY A 408 -18.35 29.91 6.77
CA GLY A 408 -17.84 31.02 5.95
C GLY A 408 -16.34 31.25 6.12
N CYS A 409 -15.73 30.66 7.12
CA CYS A 409 -14.29 30.84 7.41
C CYS A 409 -13.69 29.59 8.09
N GLY A 410 -12.38 29.56 8.18
CA GLY A 410 -11.62 28.49 8.83
C GLY A 410 -10.14 28.83 8.92
N ILE A 411 -9.34 27.87 9.31
CA ILE A 411 -7.88 27.97 9.39
C ILE A 411 -7.28 26.92 8.46
N ASP A 412 -6.42 27.34 7.54
CA ASP A 412 -5.59 26.42 6.76
C ASP A 412 -4.56 25.76 7.68
N LEU A 413 -4.62 24.46 7.82
CA LEU A 413 -3.76 23.68 8.71
C LEU A 413 -2.33 23.53 8.19
N ILE A 414 -2.08 23.88 6.93
CA ILE A 414 -0.75 23.88 6.32
C ILE A 414 -0.01 25.18 6.66
N THR A 415 -0.65 26.35 6.44
CA THR A 415 -0.02 27.66 6.67
C THR A 415 -0.29 28.23 8.05
N GLY A 416 -1.40 27.86 8.69
CA GLY A 416 -1.89 28.45 9.93
C GLY A 416 -2.69 29.73 9.71
N ASP A 417 -2.93 30.14 8.46
CA ASP A 417 -3.63 31.38 8.13
C ASP A 417 -5.14 31.22 8.23
N SER A 418 -5.81 32.32 8.61
CA SER A 418 -7.27 32.40 8.51
C SER A 418 -7.71 32.54 7.06
N VAL A 419 -8.70 31.75 6.66
CA VAL A 419 -9.26 31.73 5.33
C VAL A 419 -10.74 32.08 5.37
N ASP A 420 -11.15 33.12 4.67
CA ASP A 420 -12.55 33.51 4.47
C ASP A 420 -13.03 32.95 3.11
N PHE A 421 -14.13 32.24 3.10
CA PHE A 421 -14.77 31.69 1.90
C PHE A 421 -16.29 31.95 1.85
N GLY A 422 -16.81 32.87 2.68
CA GLY A 422 -18.22 33.25 2.69
C GLY A 422 -18.73 33.86 1.37
N GLY A 423 -17.82 34.46 0.58
CA GLY A 423 -18.10 34.96 -0.77
C GLY A 423 -17.57 34.10 -1.90
N GLY A 424 -16.96 32.97 -1.60
CA GLY A 424 -16.22 32.09 -2.47
C GLY A 424 -14.76 31.92 -2.04
N LEU A 425 -14.19 30.74 -2.26
CA LEU A 425 -12.80 30.44 -1.93
C LEU A 425 -11.91 30.69 -3.14
N THR A 426 -11.00 31.65 -3.06
CA THR A 426 -9.97 31.86 -4.09
C THR A 426 -8.77 30.96 -3.80
N ILE A 427 -8.46 30.07 -4.76
CA ILE A 427 -7.37 29.10 -4.69
C ILE A 427 -6.33 29.53 -5.73
N GLN A 428 -5.11 29.85 -5.28
CA GLN A 428 -4.02 30.22 -6.16
C GLN A 428 -3.61 29.03 -7.05
N GLY A 429 -3.00 29.30 -8.20
CA GLY A 429 -2.46 28.26 -9.06
C GLY A 429 -1.42 27.40 -8.34
N LYS A 430 -1.41 26.10 -8.63
CA LYS A 430 -0.51 25.09 -8.05
C LYS A 430 -0.51 25.10 -6.52
N THR A 431 -1.70 25.20 -5.92
CA THR A 431 -1.89 25.29 -4.47
C THR A 431 -2.91 24.26 -3.97
N ALA A 432 -2.64 23.69 -2.80
CA ALA A 432 -3.60 22.89 -2.04
C ALA A 432 -3.75 23.49 -0.63
N MET A 433 -4.97 23.49 -0.11
CA MET A 433 -5.35 23.98 1.20
C MET A 433 -6.11 22.90 1.97
N ILE A 434 -5.84 22.77 3.27
CA ILE A 434 -6.56 21.88 4.19
C ILE A 434 -7.15 22.74 5.29
N ILE A 435 -8.39 23.17 5.11
CA ILE A 435 -9.02 24.19 5.94
C ILE A 435 -9.90 23.52 7.00
N ARG A 436 -9.57 23.70 8.30
CA ARG A 436 -10.49 23.33 9.38
C ARG A 436 -11.50 24.46 9.57
N THR A 437 -12.77 24.18 9.41
CA THR A 437 -13.81 25.19 9.60
C THR A 437 -14.05 25.44 11.07
N GLU A 438 -14.34 26.68 11.43
CA GLU A 438 -14.86 27.01 12.77
C GLU A 438 -16.29 26.49 12.88
N GLU A 439 -16.66 25.91 14.03
CA GLU A 439 -18.04 25.55 14.30
C GLU A 439 -18.91 26.82 14.27
N VAL A 440 -19.79 26.91 13.29
CA VAL A 440 -20.93 27.81 13.42
C VAL A 440 -21.87 27.13 14.42
N SER A 441 -21.83 27.57 15.66
CA SER A 441 -22.92 27.28 16.61
C SER A 441 -24.22 27.72 15.94
N LEU A 442 -24.99 26.78 15.44
CA LEU A 442 -26.34 27.05 14.98
C LEU A 442 -27.15 27.57 16.17
N PRO A 443 -27.84 28.70 16.01
CA PRO A 443 -28.62 29.32 17.07
C PRO A 443 -29.76 28.41 17.56
#